data_1fd9a6376881cce53a2959f8cd203250
#
_entry.id   1fd9a6376881cce53a2959f8cd203250
#
_cell.length_a   1.000
_cell.length_b   1.000
_cell.length_c   1.000
_cell.angle_alpha   90.00
_cell.angle_beta   90.00
_cell.angle_gamma   90.00
#
_symmetry.space_group_name_H-M   'P 1'
#
loop_
_entity.id
_entity.type
_entity.pdbx_description
1 polymer ?
#
loop_
_entity_poly.entity_id
_entity_poly.type
_entity_poly.pdbx_seq_one_letter_code
_entity_poly.pdbx_strand_id
1 'polypeptide(L)'
;MDAQRLLSACEGAGIDFFTGVPDSQLKGLCDSLYALYGVHSPRHIVAANEGNAVGLAAGHFLATGRPALCYMQNSGLGNAVNPLASLMDAQVYQLAG
;
A
#
# COMPACT_ATOMS: atom_id res chain seq x y z
N MET A 1 2.50 11.48 11.92
CA MET A 1 3.22 11.11 10.68
C MET A 1 3.04 12.20 9.65
N ASP A 2 4.14 12.61 9.02
CA ASP A 2 4.09 13.57 7.93
C ASP A 2 3.94 12.82 6.60
N ALA A 3 2.76 12.90 6.00
CA ALA A 3 2.45 12.18 4.78
C ALA A 3 3.36 12.61 3.61
N GLN A 4 3.70 13.90 3.53
CA GLN A 4 4.56 14.39 2.45
C GLN A 4 5.97 13.79 2.55
N ARG A 5 6.51 13.69 3.75
CA ARG A 5 7.82 13.06 3.98
C ARG A 5 7.79 11.58 3.64
N LEU A 6 6.73 10.89 4.03
CA LEU A 6 6.57 9.47 3.72
C LEU A 6 6.53 9.25 2.21
N LEU A 7 5.73 10.03 1.49
CA LEU A 7 5.60 9.90 0.04
C LEU A 7 6.91 10.23 -0.68
N SER A 8 7.64 11.24 -0.20
CA SER A 8 8.96 11.57 -0.75
C SER A 8 9.95 10.43 -0.53
N ALA A 9 9.95 9.82 0.65
CA ALA A 9 10.81 8.68 0.94
C ALA A 9 10.46 7.47 0.06
N CYS A 10 9.18 7.22 -0.17
CA CYS A 10 8.72 6.16 -1.06
C CYS A 10 9.22 6.39 -2.48
N GLU A 11 9.10 7.61 -2.99
CA GLU A 11 9.58 7.95 -4.32
C GLU A 11 11.08 7.70 -4.43
N GLY A 12 11.85 8.12 -3.42
CA GLY A 12 13.30 7.89 -3.37
C GLY A 12 13.66 6.41 -3.31
N ALA A 13 12.79 5.56 -2.77
CA ALA A 13 12.99 4.12 -2.69
C ALA A 13 12.50 3.37 -3.94
N GLY A 14 11.96 4.07 -4.92
CA GLY A 14 11.43 3.46 -6.14
C GLY A 14 10.02 2.90 -6.02
N ILE A 15 9.30 3.28 -4.96
CA ILE A 15 7.90 2.87 -4.77
C ILE A 15 7.01 3.79 -5.60
N ASP A 16 6.32 3.21 -6.59
CA ASP A 16 5.47 3.94 -7.52
C ASP A 16 4.02 3.49 -7.53
N PHE A 17 3.66 2.57 -6.64
CA PHE A 17 2.29 2.08 -6.52
C PHE A 17 1.89 1.99 -5.04
N PHE A 18 0.69 2.45 -4.75
CA PHE A 18 0.13 2.49 -3.41
C PHE A 18 -1.23 1.81 -3.42
N THR A 19 -1.48 0.97 -2.44
CA THR A 19 -2.79 0.34 -2.27
C THR A 19 -3.05 0.07 -0.80
N GLY A 20 -4.29 -0.01 -0.41
CA GLY A 20 -4.62 -0.29 0.97
C GLY A 20 -6.09 -0.07 1.30
N VAL A 21 -6.41 -0.23 2.57
CA VAL A 21 -7.74 -0.01 3.10
C VAL A 21 -7.71 1.27 3.93
N PRO A 22 -8.48 2.30 3.55
CA PRO A 22 -8.49 3.57 4.28
C PRO A 22 -8.91 3.39 5.74
N ASP A 23 -8.29 4.17 6.61
CA ASP A 23 -8.57 4.17 8.03
C ASP A 23 -8.39 5.59 8.58
N SER A 24 -9.13 5.95 9.63
CA SER A 24 -9.08 7.27 10.22
C SER A 24 -7.69 7.62 10.75
N GLN A 25 -6.94 6.63 11.23
CA GLN A 25 -5.57 6.85 11.73
C GLN A 25 -4.58 7.14 10.60
N LEU A 26 -4.94 6.79 9.37
CA LEU A 26 -4.12 7.01 8.17
C LEU A 26 -4.70 8.12 7.30
N LYS A 27 -5.56 8.99 7.86
CA LYS A 27 -6.27 10.00 7.10
C LYS A 27 -5.33 10.92 6.32
N GLY A 28 -4.25 11.39 6.94
CA GLY A 28 -3.30 12.28 6.28
C GLY A 28 -2.67 11.65 5.05
N LEU A 29 -2.27 10.39 5.15
CA LEU A 29 -1.72 9.64 4.02
C LEU A 29 -2.77 9.43 2.93
N CYS A 30 -3.96 8.97 3.32
CA CYS A 30 -5.04 8.70 2.37
C CYS A 30 -5.45 9.97 1.61
N ASP A 31 -5.61 11.08 2.32
CA ASP A 31 -5.98 12.36 1.69
C ASP A 31 -4.90 12.81 0.69
N SER A 32 -3.64 12.64 1.02
CA SER A 32 -2.53 12.98 0.11
C SER A 32 -2.53 12.10 -1.13
N LEU A 33 -2.77 10.80 -0.97
CA LEU A 33 -2.84 9.87 -2.10
C LEU A 33 -4.03 10.17 -3.00
N TYR A 34 -5.19 10.49 -2.42
CA TYR A 34 -6.37 10.88 -3.21
C TYR A 34 -6.11 12.13 -4.02
N ALA A 35 -5.46 13.13 -3.42
CA ALA A 35 -5.16 14.38 -4.10
C ALA A 35 -4.16 14.20 -5.24
N LEU A 36 -3.15 13.33 -5.05
CA LEU A 36 -2.09 13.12 -6.05
C LEU A 36 -2.51 12.14 -7.15
N TYR A 37 -3.18 11.05 -6.80
CA TYR A 37 -3.38 9.92 -7.72
C TYR A 37 -4.82 9.46 -7.85
N GLY A 38 -5.74 9.99 -7.04
CA GLY A 38 -7.12 9.53 -7.03
C GLY A 38 -7.29 8.24 -6.24
N VAL A 39 -8.46 7.62 -6.37
CA VAL A 39 -8.80 6.40 -5.63
C VAL A 39 -8.68 5.14 -6.48
N HIS A 40 -8.54 5.29 -7.79
CA HIS A 40 -8.38 4.16 -8.71
C HIS A 40 -7.61 4.63 -9.93
N SER A 41 -6.29 4.40 -9.93
CA SER A 41 -5.40 4.82 -10.99
C SER A 41 -4.22 3.86 -11.08
N PRO A 42 -3.34 3.97 -12.09
CA PRO A 42 -2.13 3.15 -12.16
C PRO A 42 -1.19 3.32 -10.97
N ARG A 43 -1.33 4.41 -10.21
CA ARG A 43 -0.46 4.72 -9.07
C ARG A 43 -1.11 4.45 -7.72
N HIS A 44 -2.44 4.37 -7.64
CA HIS A 44 -3.13 4.17 -6.38
C HIS A 44 -4.47 3.48 -6.58
N ILE A 45 -4.68 2.38 -5.87
CA ILE A 45 -5.95 1.65 -5.85
C ILE A 45 -6.37 1.43 -4.40
N VAL A 46 -7.58 1.90 -4.06
CA VAL A 46 -8.20 1.57 -2.77
C VAL A 46 -8.70 0.12 -2.86
N ALA A 47 -8.22 -0.73 -1.95
CA ALA A 47 -8.53 -2.15 -1.98
C ALA A 47 -9.85 -2.47 -1.27
N ALA A 48 -10.47 -3.58 -1.63
CA ALA A 48 -11.72 -4.05 -1.01
C ALA A 48 -11.50 -4.55 0.43
N ASN A 49 -10.33 -5.12 0.70
CA ASN A 49 -9.94 -5.60 2.02
C ASN A 49 -8.41 -5.73 2.08
N GLU A 50 -7.88 -6.06 3.25
CA GLU A 50 -6.44 -6.10 3.50
C GLU A 50 -5.73 -7.17 2.67
N GLY A 51 -6.33 -8.35 2.54
CA GLY A 51 -5.78 -9.42 1.71
C GLY A 51 -5.72 -9.02 0.24
N ASN A 52 -6.75 -8.32 -0.25
CA ASN A 52 -6.78 -7.79 -1.60
C ASN A 52 -5.67 -6.77 -1.81
N ALA A 53 -5.43 -5.88 -0.82
CA ALA A 53 -4.36 -4.90 -0.88
C ALA A 53 -2.99 -5.56 -1.04
N VAL A 54 -2.70 -6.58 -0.24
CA VAL A 54 -1.45 -7.32 -0.31
C VAL A 54 -1.31 -7.99 -1.68
N GLY A 55 -2.39 -8.58 -2.19
CA GLY A 55 -2.39 -9.21 -3.51
C GLY A 55 -2.10 -8.21 -4.63
N LEU A 56 -2.69 -7.03 -4.57
CA LEU A 56 -2.43 -5.96 -5.56
C LEU A 56 -0.98 -5.50 -5.51
N ALA A 57 -0.42 -5.30 -4.31
CA ALA A 57 0.96 -4.88 -4.14
C ALA A 57 1.93 -5.94 -4.67
N ALA A 58 1.70 -7.20 -4.35
CA ALA A 58 2.53 -8.29 -4.83
C ALA A 58 2.43 -8.47 -6.34
N GLY A 59 1.23 -8.36 -6.90
CA GLY A 59 1.02 -8.44 -8.35
C GLY A 59 1.76 -7.34 -9.09
N HIS A 60 1.77 -6.14 -8.53
CA HIS A 60 2.53 -5.03 -9.10
C HIS A 60 4.04 -5.35 -9.14
N PHE A 61 4.58 -5.87 -8.04
CA PHE A 61 5.99 -6.26 -8.00
C PHE A 61 6.30 -7.36 -9.02
N LEU A 62 5.47 -8.38 -9.09
CA LEU A 62 5.68 -9.49 -10.04
C LEU A 62 5.62 -9.02 -11.49
N ALA A 63 4.75 -8.07 -11.80
CA ALA A 63 4.58 -7.55 -13.15
C ALA A 63 5.65 -6.56 -13.56
N THR A 64 6.15 -5.74 -12.62
CA THR A 64 7.02 -4.59 -12.94
C THR A 64 8.42 -4.70 -12.35
N GLY A 65 8.64 -5.57 -11.36
CA GLY A 65 9.87 -5.62 -10.58
C GLY A 65 10.01 -4.46 -9.59
N ARG A 66 8.99 -3.63 -9.42
CA ARG A 66 9.03 -2.45 -8.54
C ARG A 66 8.21 -2.69 -7.28
N PRO A 67 8.71 -2.23 -6.12
CA PRO A 67 7.99 -2.41 -4.88
C PRO A 67 6.75 -1.52 -4.81
N ALA A 68 5.81 -1.89 -3.95
CA ALA A 68 4.61 -1.12 -3.66
C ALA A 68 4.48 -0.87 -2.16
N LEU A 69 3.77 0.18 -1.79
CA LEU A 69 3.41 0.42 -0.40
C LEU A 69 1.97 -0.04 -0.17
N CYS A 70 1.79 -0.89 0.83
CA CYS A 70 0.48 -1.36 1.26
C CYS A 70 0.18 -0.75 2.63
N TYR A 71 -0.89 0.02 2.73
CA TYR A 71 -1.29 0.66 3.98
C TYR A 71 -2.55 0.02 4.55
N MET A 72 -2.60 -0.11 5.88
CA MET A 72 -3.73 -0.71 6.56
C MET A 72 -3.68 -0.43 8.05
N GLN A 73 -4.81 -0.58 8.73
CA GLN A 73 -4.90 -0.54 10.17
C GLN A 73 -4.26 -1.79 10.79
N ASN A 74 -3.75 -1.69 12.02
CA ASN A 74 -3.13 -2.83 12.70
C ASN A 74 -4.06 -4.04 12.80
N SER A 75 -5.35 -3.84 13.07
CA SER A 75 -6.31 -4.93 13.12
C SER A 75 -6.48 -5.64 11.77
N GLY A 76 -6.16 -4.98 10.67
CA GLY A 76 -6.20 -5.55 9.33
C GLY A 76 -5.05 -6.50 9.03
N LEU A 77 -3.97 -6.47 9.84
CA LEU A 77 -2.82 -7.38 9.65
C LEU A 77 -3.24 -8.83 9.75
N GLY A 78 -4.20 -9.16 10.62
CA GLY A 78 -4.72 -10.53 10.74
C GLY A 78 -5.29 -11.05 9.42
N ASN A 79 -5.96 -10.21 8.65
CA ASN A 79 -6.50 -10.57 7.35
C ASN A 79 -5.41 -10.70 6.27
N ALA A 80 -4.27 -10.08 6.47
CA ALA A 80 -3.17 -10.10 5.51
C ALA A 80 -2.17 -11.24 5.76
N VAL A 81 -2.22 -11.92 6.90
CA VAL A 81 -1.22 -12.93 7.28
C VAL A 81 -1.09 -14.03 6.24
N ASN A 82 -2.20 -14.59 5.77
CA ASN A 82 -2.15 -15.68 4.80
C ASN A 82 -1.60 -15.23 3.43
N PRO A 83 -2.07 -14.11 2.83
CA PRO A 83 -1.43 -13.59 1.62
C PRO A 83 0.05 -13.29 1.78
N LEU A 84 0.47 -12.70 2.90
CA LEU A 84 1.88 -12.40 3.14
C LEU A 84 2.71 -13.66 3.20
N ALA A 85 2.24 -14.70 3.89
CA ALA A 85 2.95 -15.96 3.98
C ALA A 85 3.13 -16.64 2.61
N SER A 86 2.16 -16.46 1.70
CA SER A 86 2.21 -17.02 0.34
C SER A 86 3.12 -16.22 -0.60
N LEU A 87 3.54 -15.02 -0.22
CA LEU A 87 4.29 -14.09 -1.07
C LEU A 87 5.66 -13.74 -0.48
N MET A 88 6.30 -14.72 0.18
CA MET A 88 7.58 -14.50 0.87
C MET A 88 8.68 -13.95 -0.03
N ASP A 89 8.65 -14.26 -1.32
CA ASP A 89 9.66 -13.80 -2.27
C ASP A 89 9.31 -12.47 -2.94
N ALA A 90 8.11 -11.95 -2.72
CA ALA A 90 7.69 -10.67 -3.28
C ALA A 90 8.04 -9.54 -2.32
N GLN A 91 8.46 -8.39 -2.87
CA GLN A 91 8.72 -7.21 -2.06
C GLN A 91 7.43 -6.41 -1.87
N VAL A 92 6.90 -6.45 -0.65
CA VAL A 92 5.73 -5.68 -0.26
C VAL A 92 6.10 -4.88 0.97
N TYR A 93 6.02 -3.54 0.87
CA TYR A 93 6.22 -2.66 2.01
C TYR A 93 4.87 -2.37 2.64
N GLN A 94 4.80 -2.53 3.94
CA GLN A 94 3.56 -2.47 4.68
C GLN A 94 3.60 -1.36 5.73
N LEU A 95 2.54 -0.55 5.77
CA LEU A 95 2.36 0.46 6.79
C LEU A 95 1.05 0.15 7.52
N ALA A 96 1.14 -0.10 8.82
CA ALA A 96 -0.01 -0.34 9.69
C ALA A 96 -0.19 0.83 10.63
N GLY A 97 -1.43 1.33 10.70
CA GLY A 97 -1.80 2.43 11.58
C GLY A 97 -2.37 1.97 12.91
#